data_f3b80f9af01038fdb35beb4ebe3238a6
#
_entry.id   f3b80f9af01038fdb35beb4ebe3238a6
#
_cell.length_a   1.000
_cell.length_b   1.000
_cell.length_c   1.000
_cell.angle_alpha   90.00
_cell.angle_beta   90.00
_cell.angle_gamma   90.00
#
_symmetry.space_group_name_H-M   'P 1'
#
loop_
_entity.id
_entity.type
_entity.pdbx_description
1 polymer ?
#
loop_
_entity_poly.entity_id
_entity_poly.type
_entity_poly.pdbx_seq_one_letter_code
_entity_poly.pdbx_strand_id
1 'polypeptide(L)'
;MGKRLLDKLWEKHVVTTNENGLDLLYIDLHLVHEVTSPQAFEGLRLTNRTVRRPDLTFATMDHNIPTKDVWNITDRIAKQQLDTLRENCKQFQVPLADIGDEEQGIVHVIGPELGLTQPGKTIVCGDSHTATHGAFGALAFGIGTSEVEHVLATQTLWQRKPKAMGIELKGKLQKGVYAKDIILHLLSKYGVAVGTGYVMEFYGETIGAMEMEERMTLCNMAIEGGAKAGIIAPDEKTFAYVKGRQYAPEDYETFEKKWSELYTDSDAMYDLYISIDVADLAPYVTWGTNPSMGVRIDEKLPEKHDANDERAFSYMGLSPGQSTYDIPVQHVFIGSCTNSRLSDLEIAASVVKGRKVKEGVRALVVPGSKRVREAAMQKGLHHIFEEAGFEWREPGCSMCLGMNPDQVPEGEHCASTSNRNFEGRQGKGARTHLVSPAMAAAAALYGHFVDTRKESYDGAISYS
;
A
#
# COMPACT_ATOMS: atom_id res chain seq x y z
N MET A 1 -17.22 29.89 3.94
CA MET A 1 -16.08 29.22 3.32
C MET A 1 -16.30 27.74 3.52
N GLY A 2 -16.34 26.99 2.43
CA GLY A 2 -16.58 25.54 2.49
C GLY A 2 -15.48 24.80 3.24
N LYS A 3 -15.81 23.60 3.70
CA LYS A 3 -14.89 22.72 4.43
C LYS A 3 -14.32 21.65 3.49
N ARG A 4 -13.03 21.40 3.60
CA ARG A 4 -12.37 20.27 2.95
C ARG A 4 -12.74 18.97 3.63
N LEU A 5 -12.62 17.85 2.95
CA LEU A 5 -12.80 16.52 3.56
C LEU A 5 -11.92 16.36 4.81
N LEU A 6 -10.65 16.77 4.72
CA LEU A 6 -9.74 16.76 5.87
C LEU A 6 -10.31 17.55 7.07
N ASP A 7 -10.89 18.74 6.83
CA ASP A 7 -11.44 19.57 7.91
C ASP A 7 -12.63 18.87 8.60
N LYS A 8 -13.52 18.27 7.81
CA LYS A 8 -14.68 17.52 8.33
C LYS A 8 -14.23 16.31 9.15
N LEU A 9 -13.25 15.54 8.65
CA LEU A 9 -12.69 14.40 9.36
C LEU A 9 -11.99 14.82 10.65
N TRP A 10 -11.18 15.88 10.60
CA TRP A 10 -10.41 16.35 11.73
C TRP A 10 -11.31 16.88 12.86
N GLU A 11 -12.18 17.81 12.54
CA GLU A 11 -13.06 18.46 13.53
C GLU A 11 -13.98 17.48 14.25
N LYS A 12 -14.42 16.43 13.57
CA LYS A 12 -15.25 15.36 14.15
C LYS A 12 -14.51 14.58 15.25
N HIS A 13 -13.18 14.50 15.19
CA HIS A 13 -12.38 13.66 16.08
C HIS A 13 -11.58 14.43 17.13
N VAL A 14 -11.55 15.76 17.09
CA VAL A 14 -10.89 16.57 18.10
C VAL A 14 -11.63 16.47 19.43
N VAL A 15 -10.95 15.98 20.47
CA VAL A 15 -11.43 15.91 21.85
C VAL A 15 -11.12 17.23 22.58
N THR A 16 -9.89 17.74 22.40
CA THR A 16 -9.42 19.00 23.00
C THR A 16 -8.18 19.48 22.27
N THR A 17 -7.85 20.75 22.46
CA THR A 17 -6.62 21.37 21.93
C THR A 17 -5.78 21.89 23.09
N ASN A 18 -4.47 21.65 23.09
CA ASN A 18 -3.56 22.14 24.11
C ASN A 18 -3.03 23.55 23.80
N GLU A 19 -2.31 24.12 24.76
CA GLU A 19 -1.73 25.48 24.67
C GLU A 19 -0.73 25.65 23.50
N ASN A 20 -0.13 24.55 23.02
CA ASN A 20 0.81 24.53 21.88
C ASN A 20 0.11 24.34 20.53
N GLY A 21 -1.23 24.35 20.49
CA GLY A 21 -2.02 24.16 19.28
C GLY A 21 -1.94 22.74 18.71
N LEU A 22 -1.72 21.73 19.57
CA LEU A 22 -1.90 20.33 19.21
C LEU A 22 -3.32 19.90 19.58
N ASP A 23 -3.94 19.16 18.69
CA ASP A 23 -5.26 18.57 18.89
C ASP A 23 -5.13 17.12 19.39
N LEU A 24 -5.89 16.78 20.42
CA LEU A 24 -6.05 15.40 20.85
C LEU A 24 -7.15 14.75 20.00
N LEU A 25 -6.77 13.86 19.12
CA LEU A 25 -7.71 13.14 18.25
C LEU A 25 -8.18 11.85 18.92
N TYR A 26 -9.47 11.57 18.86
CA TYR A 26 -10.00 10.23 19.13
C TYR A 26 -9.68 9.31 17.97
N ILE A 27 -9.30 8.06 18.23
CA ILE A 27 -8.94 7.04 17.24
C ILE A 27 -10.04 5.98 17.17
N ASP A 28 -10.69 5.85 16.00
CA ASP A 28 -11.80 4.91 15.81
C ASP A 28 -11.34 3.47 15.56
N LEU A 29 -10.11 3.30 15.03
CA LEU A 29 -9.54 1.98 14.78
C LEU A 29 -8.02 2.01 14.95
N HIS A 30 -7.51 1.10 15.76
CA HIS A 30 -6.08 0.85 15.92
C HIS A 30 -5.72 -0.51 15.35
N LEU A 31 -4.97 -0.52 14.27
CA LEU A 31 -4.44 -1.75 13.67
C LEU A 31 -3.03 -2.03 14.22
N VAL A 32 -2.76 -3.28 14.53
CA VAL A 32 -1.53 -3.71 15.22
C VAL A 32 -0.90 -4.91 14.50
N HIS A 33 0.42 -4.96 14.46
CA HIS A 33 1.16 -6.11 13.94
C HIS A 33 2.40 -6.41 14.81
N GLU A 34 3.08 -7.52 14.53
CA GLU A 34 4.12 -8.10 15.39
C GLU A 34 5.40 -7.26 15.51
N VAL A 35 5.68 -6.37 14.54
CA VAL A 35 6.98 -5.66 14.50
C VAL A 35 7.03 -4.46 15.44
N THR A 36 5.99 -3.64 15.48
CA THR A 36 5.97 -2.35 16.22
C THR A 36 5.24 -2.40 17.55
N SER A 37 4.57 -3.51 17.87
CA SER A 37 3.72 -3.62 19.06
C SER A 37 4.40 -4.20 20.33
N PRO A 38 5.47 -5.01 20.29
CA PRO A 38 5.99 -5.65 21.49
C PRO A 38 6.35 -4.67 22.59
N GLN A 39 7.06 -3.59 22.26
CA GLN A 39 7.49 -2.58 23.22
C GLN A 39 6.30 -1.74 23.76
N ALA A 40 5.29 -1.49 22.92
CA ALA A 40 4.10 -0.77 23.32
C ALA A 40 3.29 -1.54 24.37
N PHE A 41 3.09 -2.84 24.18
CA PHE A 41 2.44 -3.69 25.18
C PHE A 41 3.28 -3.84 26.47
N GLU A 42 4.60 -3.86 26.35
CA GLU A 42 5.48 -3.88 27.53
C GLU A 42 5.35 -2.58 28.33
N GLY A 43 5.26 -1.43 27.67
CA GLY A 43 5.00 -0.14 28.33
C GLY A 43 3.68 -0.13 29.10
N LEU A 44 2.63 -0.76 28.58
CA LEU A 44 1.36 -0.93 29.32
C LEU A 44 1.57 -1.77 30.59
N ARG A 45 2.32 -2.88 30.53
CA ARG A 45 2.60 -3.70 31.71
C ARG A 45 3.37 -2.92 32.77
N LEU A 46 4.45 -2.25 32.37
CA LEU A 46 5.31 -1.49 33.28
C LEU A 46 4.54 -0.34 33.99
N THR A 47 3.56 0.22 33.31
CA THR A 47 2.71 1.30 33.87
C THR A 47 1.40 0.79 34.49
N ASN A 48 1.20 -0.52 34.56
CA ASN A 48 0.00 -1.19 35.07
C ASN A 48 -1.30 -0.68 34.39
N ARG A 49 -1.23 -0.53 33.06
CA ARG A 49 -2.37 -0.11 32.20
C ARG A 49 -2.89 -1.29 31.39
N THR A 50 -4.14 -1.19 30.99
CA THR A 50 -4.79 -2.12 30.05
C THR A 50 -4.99 -1.45 28.69
N VAL A 51 -5.31 -2.22 27.65
CA VAL A 51 -5.82 -1.66 26.41
C VAL A 51 -7.17 -1.04 26.65
N ARG A 52 -7.31 0.22 26.30
CA ARG A 52 -8.51 1.03 26.56
C ARG A 52 -9.74 0.55 25.82
N ARG A 53 -9.58 0.17 24.55
CA ARG A 53 -10.66 -0.25 23.64
C ARG A 53 -10.19 -1.45 22.81
N PRO A 54 -10.17 -2.66 23.38
CA PRO A 54 -9.82 -3.86 22.62
C PRO A 54 -10.76 -4.09 21.42
N ASP A 55 -12.01 -3.67 21.53
CA ASP A 55 -13.05 -3.73 20.50
C ASP A 55 -12.79 -2.78 19.30
N LEU A 56 -11.93 -1.77 19.46
CA LEU A 56 -11.47 -0.85 18.42
C LEU A 56 -10.00 -1.09 18.04
N THR A 57 -9.44 -2.20 18.49
CA THR A 57 -8.07 -2.62 18.18
C THR A 57 -8.11 -3.98 17.48
N PHE A 58 -7.39 -4.14 16.38
CA PHE A 58 -7.33 -5.40 15.63
C PHE A 58 -5.88 -5.71 15.25
N ALA A 59 -5.43 -6.93 15.56
CA ALA A 59 -4.07 -7.37 15.31
C ALA A 59 -4.00 -8.41 14.19
N THR A 60 -2.88 -8.42 13.46
CA THR A 60 -2.57 -9.46 12.47
C THR A 60 -1.09 -9.75 12.45
N MET A 61 -0.71 -10.88 11.88
CA MET A 61 0.65 -11.28 11.60
C MET A 61 0.90 -11.21 10.10
N ASP A 62 1.85 -10.38 9.66
CA ASP A 62 2.05 -10.14 8.22
C ASP A 62 3.51 -9.91 7.79
N HIS A 63 4.38 -9.37 8.65
CA HIS A 63 5.73 -8.97 8.28
C HIS A 63 6.75 -10.10 8.38
N ASN A 64 6.74 -10.85 9.47
CA ASN A 64 7.74 -11.89 9.81
C ASN A 64 7.34 -13.30 9.40
N ILE A 65 6.18 -13.45 8.74
CA ILE A 65 5.69 -14.75 8.30
C ILE A 65 6.41 -15.14 7.01
N PRO A 66 7.00 -16.36 6.94
CA PRO A 66 7.47 -16.90 5.67
C PRO A 66 6.27 -17.20 4.76
N THR A 67 6.42 -16.97 3.46
CA THR A 67 5.36 -17.25 2.48
C THR A 67 5.45 -18.65 1.85
N LYS A 68 6.45 -19.41 2.27
CA LYS A 68 6.63 -20.83 1.99
C LYS A 68 6.86 -21.55 3.30
N ASP A 69 6.13 -22.63 3.54
CA ASP A 69 6.22 -23.40 4.79
C ASP A 69 5.98 -22.51 6.04
N VAL A 70 4.82 -21.84 6.06
CA VAL A 70 4.46 -20.81 7.05
C VAL A 70 4.56 -21.25 8.51
N TRP A 71 4.51 -22.56 8.76
CA TRP A 71 4.61 -23.12 10.12
C TRP A 71 6.06 -23.34 10.57
N ASN A 72 7.03 -23.27 9.66
CA ASN A 72 8.44 -23.51 9.96
C ASN A 72 9.23 -22.19 10.02
N ILE A 73 9.02 -21.42 11.08
CA ILE A 73 9.68 -20.13 11.28
C ILE A 73 11.06 -20.39 11.88
N THR A 74 12.10 -20.35 11.06
CA THR A 74 13.48 -20.63 11.43
C THR A 74 14.21 -19.44 12.04
N ASP A 75 13.82 -18.21 11.69
CA ASP A 75 14.38 -17.00 12.29
C ASP A 75 13.88 -16.85 13.73
N ARG A 76 14.82 -16.80 14.67
CA ARG A 76 14.52 -16.74 16.11
C ARG A 76 13.84 -15.43 16.50
N ILE A 77 14.24 -14.30 15.89
CA ILE A 77 13.68 -12.97 16.21
C ILE A 77 12.26 -12.90 15.67
N ALA A 78 12.05 -13.29 14.42
CA ALA A 78 10.73 -13.36 13.81
C ALA A 78 9.77 -14.21 14.63
N LYS A 79 10.20 -15.44 15.01
CA LYS A 79 9.41 -16.33 15.86
C LYS A 79 9.06 -15.69 17.20
N GLN A 80 10.02 -15.05 17.86
CA GLN A 80 9.79 -14.38 19.14
C GLN A 80 8.78 -13.26 19.02
N GLN A 81 8.84 -12.43 17.97
CA GLN A 81 7.88 -11.34 17.75
C GLN A 81 6.46 -11.86 17.52
N LEU A 82 6.30 -12.92 16.74
CA LEU A 82 5.00 -13.56 16.50
C LEU A 82 4.42 -14.16 17.79
N ASP A 83 5.22 -14.91 18.54
CA ASP A 83 4.79 -15.50 19.81
C ASP A 83 4.44 -14.41 20.84
N THR A 84 5.21 -13.32 20.90
CA THR A 84 4.94 -12.16 21.77
C THR A 84 3.62 -11.48 21.39
N LEU A 85 3.31 -11.35 20.10
CA LEU A 85 2.02 -10.77 19.68
C LEU A 85 0.85 -11.64 20.14
N ARG A 86 0.94 -12.97 20.01
CA ARG A 86 -0.10 -13.91 20.50
C ARG A 86 -0.34 -13.74 22.00
N GLU A 87 0.73 -13.72 22.80
CA GLU A 87 0.65 -13.55 24.24
C GLU A 87 0.03 -12.20 24.61
N ASN A 88 0.44 -11.11 23.93
CA ASN A 88 -0.09 -9.77 24.13
C ASN A 88 -1.59 -9.71 23.81
N CYS A 89 -1.99 -10.18 22.65
CA CYS A 89 -3.39 -10.18 22.24
C CYS A 89 -4.26 -10.99 23.22
N LYS A 90 -3.79 -12.15 23.65
CA LYS A 90 -4.48 -12.96 24.65
C LYS A 90 -4.59 -12.23 26.01
N GLN A 91 -3.51 -11.64 26.50
CA GLN A 91 -3.48 -10.93 27.78
C GLN A 91 -4.39 -9.70 27.79
N PHE A 92 -4.35 -8.91 26.71
CA PHE A 92 -5.07 -7.64 26.61
C PHE A 92 -6.41 -7.75 25.88
N GLN A 93 -6.84 -8.97 25.54
CA GLN A 93 -8.11 -9.26 24.89
C GLN A 93 -8.29 -8.55 23.52
N VAL A 94 -7.20 -8.38 22.79
CA VAL A 94 -7.21 -7.81 21.44
C VAL A 94 -7.48 -8.92 20.41
N PRO A 95 -8.47 -8.75 19.51
CA PRO A 95 -8.69 -9.69 18.41
C PRO A 95 -7.43 -9.83 17.55
N LEU A 96 -7.08 -11.06 17.20
CA LEU A 96 -5.89 -11.40 16.41
C LEU A 96 -6.27 -12.31 15.24
N ALA A 97 -5.91 -11.92 14.03
CA ALA A 97 -5.84 -12.79 12.88
C ALA A 97 -4.46 -13.48 12.86
N ASP A 98 -4.36 -14.69 13.40
CA ASP A 98 -3.13 -15.48 13.51
C ASP A 98 -2.85 -16.26 12.21
N ILE A 99 -1.66 -16.85 12.11
CA ILE A 99 -1.27 -17.76 11.02
C ILE A 99 -2.29 -18.91 10.94
N GLY A 100 -2.87 -19.07 9.78
CA GLY A 100 -3.87 -20.12 9.52
C GLY A 100 -5.32 -19.67 9.64
N ASP A 101 -5.60 -18.51 10.26
CA ASP A 101 -6.96 -17.97 10.33
C ASP A 101 -7.42 -17.47 8.95
N GLU A 102 -8.72 -17.50 8.69
CA GLU A 102 -9.32 -17.01 7.43
C GLU A 102 -9.11 -15.50 7.23
N GLU A 103 -8.94 -14.76 8.32
CA GLU A 103 -8.77 -13.32 8.36
C GLU A 103 -7.30 -12.89 8.25
N GLN A 104 -6.36 -13.85 8.25
CA GLN A 104 -4.92 -13.54 8.21
C GLN A 104 -4.51 -12.93 6.88
N GLY A 105 -3.67 -11.89 6.96
CA GLY A 105 -3.09 -11.22 5.81
C GLY A 105 -2.42 -9.91 6.19
N ILE A 106 -1.95 -9.21 5.17
CA ILE A 106 -1.31 -7.90 5.32
C ILE A 106 -2.31 -6.92 5.94
N VAL A 107 -1.91 -6.24 7.01
CA VAL A 107 -2.77 -5.36 7.81
C VAL A 107 -3.58 -4.35 6.97
N HIS A 108 -2.96 -3.77 5.93
CA HIS A 108 -3.61 -2.79 5.04
C HIS A 108 -4.42 -3.43 3.89
N VAL A 109 -4.43 -4.75 3.79
CA VAL A 109 -5.32 -5.51 2.91
C VAL A 109 -6.53 -5.99 3.71
N ILE A 110 -6.32 -6.60 4.87
CA ILE A 110 -7.41 -7.16 5.66
C ILE A 110 -8.31 -6.08 6.28
N GLY A 111 -7.77 -4.92 6.66
CA GLY A 111 -8.57 -3.82 7.21
C GLY A 111 -9.75 -3.45 6.32
N PRO A 112 -9.54 -3.13 5.02
CA PRO A 112 -10.60 -2.96 4.04
C PRO A 112 -11.43 -4.23 3.80
N GLU A 113 -10.77 -5.36 3.59
CA GLU A 113 -11.41 -6.63 3.22
C GLU A 113 -12.41 -7.13 4.27
N LEU A 114 -12.10 -6.96 5.53
CA LEU A 114 -12.98 -7.31 6.65
C LEU A 114 -14.06 -6.26 6.92
N GLY A 115 -13.98 -5.05 6.33
CA GLY A 115 -14.88 -3.94 6.62
C GLY A 115 -14.55 -3.19 7.91
N LEU A 116 -13.36 -3.37 8.47
CA LEU A 116 -12.83 -2.59 9.59
C LEU A 116 -12.61 -1.13 9.17
N THR A 117 -12.11 -0.95 7.95
CA THR A 117 -11.95 0.36 7.30
C THR A 117 -13.29 0.87 6.83
N GLN A 118 -13.70 2.04 7.32
CA GLN A 118 -14.98 2.66 6.97
C GLN A 118 -14.82 4.16 6.77
N PRO A 119 -15.65 4.79 5.92
CA PRO A 119 -15.64 6.24 5.75
C PRO A 119 -15.82 7.00 7.05
N GLY A 120 -15.12 8.11 7.18
CA GLY A 120 -15.26 9.01 8.31
C GLY A 120 -14.58 8.56 9.60
N LYS A 121 -13.82 7.47 9.59
CA LYS A 121 -13.00 7.00 10.74
C LYS A 121 -11.62 7.62 10.76
N THR A 122 -11.04 7.71 11.96
CA THR A 122 -9.60 7.86 12.18
C THR A 122 -8.98 6.48 12.40
N ILE A 123 -7.93 6.17 11.63
CA ILE A 123 -7.28 4.85 11.65
C ILE A 123 -5.78 5.02 11.83
N VAL A 124 -5.19 4.31 12.78
CA VAL A 124 -3.75 4.32 13.00
C VAL A 124 -3.17 2.91 13.06
N CYS A 125 -1.90 2.79 12.70
CA CYS A 125 -1.11 1.57 12.80
C CYS A 125 0.37 1.94 12.94
N GLY A 126 1.16 1.07 13.51
CA GLY A 126 2.63 1.19 13.57
C GLY A 126 3.34 0.99 12.22
N ASP A 127 2.65 1.20 11.11
CA ASP A 127 3.16 1.09 9.73
C ASP A 127 2.79 2.33 8.92
N SER A 128 3.73 2.86 8.14
CA SER A 128 3.56 4.08 7.36
C SER A 128 2.49 3.96 6.27
N HIS A 129 2.26 2.77 5.71
CA HIS A 129 1.26 2.54 4.65
C HIS A 129 -0.18 2.46 5.16
N THR A 130 -0.43 2.79 6.43
CA THR A 130 -1.76 3.03 6.98
C THR A 130 -2.56 4.05 6.14
N ALA A 131 -1.89 4.93 5.41
CA ALA A 131 -2.50 5.83 4.43
C ALA A 131 -3.40 5.12 3.40
N THR A 132 -3.20 3.81 3.14
CA THR A 132 -4.06 2.99 2.28
C THR A 132 -5.54 3.13 2.60
N HIS A 133 -5.89 3.18 3.89
CA HIS A 133 -7.28 3.26 4.36
C HIS A 133 -7.97 4.58 4.01
N GLY A 134 -7.19 5.61 3.67
CA GLY A 134 -7.72 6.90 3.20
C GLY A 134 -8.47 6.82 1.86
N ALA A 135 -8.29 5.75 1.09
CA ALA A 135 -9.07 5.46 -0.11
C ALA A 135 -10.59 5.31 0.16
N PHE A 136 -10.96 5.10 1.41
CA PHE A 136 -12.34 4.98 1.90
C PHE A 136 -12.89 6.27 2.49
N GLY A 137 -12.19 7.39 2.41
CA GLY A 137 -12.59 8.61 3.11
C GLY A 137 -12.37 8.55 4.62
N ALA A 138 -11.37 7.79 5.05
CA ALA A 138 -10.89 7.76 6.43
C ALA A 138 -9.65 8.64 6.59
N LEU A 139 -9.44 9.22 7.76
CA LEU A 139 -8.18 9.87 8.12
C LEU A 139 -7.24 8.81 8.70
N ALA A 140 -6.35 8.28 7.86
CA ALA A 140 -5.54 7.13 8.20
C ALA A 140 -4.04 7.45 8.05
N PHE A 141 -3.24 7.17 9.09
CA PHE A 141 -1.80 7.47 9.05
C PHE A 141 -0.99 6.57 9.99
N GLY A 142 0.27 6.38 9.63
CA GLY A 142 1.25 5.65 10.43
C GLY A 142 1.69 6.41 11.67
N ILE A 143 1.97 5.66 12.75
CA ILE A 143 2.43 6.18 14.04
C ILE A 143 3.66 5.43 14.55
N GLY A 144 4.46 6.08 15.40
CA GLY A 144 5.64 5.47 16.01
C GLY A 144 5.28 4.58 17.20
N THR A 145 6.24 3.74 17.63
CA THR A 145 6.02 2.74 18.70
C THR A 145 5.51 3.36 20.02
N SER A 146 6.02 4.52 20.43
CA SER A 146 5.54 5.24 21.63
C SER A 146 4.12 5.77 21.46
N GLU A 147 3.74 6.15 20.24
CA GLU A 147 2.37 6.55 19.92
C GLU A 147 1.43 5.33 19.91
N VAL A 148 1.91 4.14 19.45
CA VAL A 148 1.16 2.87 19.57
C VAL A 148 0.81 2.59 21.03
N GLU A 149 1.76 2.70 21.96
CA GLU A 149 1.52 2.55 23.38
C GLU A 149 0.46 3.54 23.88
N HIS A 150 0.60 4.82 23.48
CA HIS A 150 -0.34 5.87 23.88
C HIS A 150 -1.77 5.58 23.40
N VAL A 151 -1.94 5.17 22.15
CA VAL A 151 -3.26 4.84 21.59
C VAL A 151 -3.85 3.59 22.25
N LEU A 152 -3.05 2.56 22.49
CA LEU A 152 -3.51 1.38 23.26
C LEU A 152 -4.03 1.77 24.64
N ALA A 153 -3.34 2.68 25.35
CA ALA A 153 -3.69 3.11 26.68
C ALA A 153 -4.89 4.06 26.76
N THR A 154 -5.11 4.90 25.74
CA THR A 154 -6.03 6.05 25.83
C THR A 154 -7.08 6.12 24.73
N GLN A 155 -6.89 5.43 23.62
CA GLN A 155 -7.65 5.53 22.37
C GLN A 155 -7.61 6.95 21.76
N THR A 156 -6.59 7.73 22.07
CA THR A 156 -6.39 9.09 21.58
C THR A 156 -4.96 9.34 21.18
N LEU A 157 -4.73 10.42 20.40
CA LEU A 157 -3.37 10.79 19.95
C LEU A 157 -3.25 12.30 19.77
N TRP A 158 -2.19 12.90 20.31
CA TRP A 158 -1.86 14.29 20.08
C TRP A 158 -1.26 14.49 18.70
N GLN A 159 -1.88 15.33 17.87
CA GLN A 159 -1.41 15.62 16.52
C GLN A 159 -1.55 17.11 16.19
N ARG A 160 -0.67 17.59 15.31
CA ARG A 160 -0.84 18.90 14.67
C ARG A 160 -1.66 18.71 13.40
N LYS A 161 -2.69 19.54 13.20
CA LYS A 161 -3.48 19.50 11.96
C LYS A 161 -2.58 19.78 10.75
N PRO A 162 -2.48 18.86 9.79
CA PRO A 162 -1.72 19.08 8.56
C PRO A 162 -2.48 20.02 7.62
N LYS A 163 -1.78 20.54 6.62
CA LYS A 163 -2.38 21.25 5.50
C LYS A 163 -3.04 20.26 4.54
N ALA A 164 -3.92 20.73 3.67
CA ALA A 164 -4.56 19.93 2.64
C ALA A 164 -3.98 20.27 1.26
N MET A 165 -3.59 19.22 0.52
CA MET A 165 -3.16 19.31 -0.86
C MET A 165 -4.18 18.62 -1.76
N GLY A 166 -4.74 19.35 -2.73
CA GLY A 166 -5.62 18.80 -3.75
C GLY A 166 -4.82 18.24 -4.92
N ILE A 167 -5.02 16.97 -5.25
CA ILE A 167 -4.45 16.31 -6.44
C ILE A 167 -5.60 15.97 -7.38
N GLU A 168 -5.80 16.78 -8.40
CA GLU A 168 -6.83 16.57 -9.40
C GLU A 168 -6.30 15.68 -10.53
N LEU A 169 -6.98 14.57 -10.80
CA LEU A 169 -6.68 13.66 -11.90
C LEU A 169 -7.72 13.80 -13.00
N LYS A 170 -7.29 14.20 -14.20
CA LYS A 170 -8.13 14.44 -15.38
C LYS A 170 -7.85 13.41 -16.47
N GLY A 171 -8.87 13.14 -17.28
CA GLY A 171 -8.75 12.24 -18.42
C GLY A 171 -8.92 10.77 -18.04
N LYS A 172 -8.80 9.91 -19.04
CA LYS A 172 -8.92 8.46 -18.90
C LYS A 172 -7.55 7.80 -19.11
N LEU A 173 -7.22 6.84 -18.25
CA LEU A 173 -6.03 6.02 -18.41
C LEU A 173 -6.08 5.24 -19.73
N GLN A 174 -4.95 5.17 -20.42
CA GLN A 174 -4.76 4.29 -21.56
C GLN A 174 -4.70 2.83 -21.09
N LYS A 175 -5.05 1.89 -21.99
CA LYS A 175 -4.83 0.47 -21.74
C LYS A 175 -3.35 0.23 -21.43
N GLY A 176 -3.07 -0.56 -20.41
CA GLY A 176 -1.70 -0.88 -19.98
C GLY A 176 -1.07 0.14 -19.03
N VAL A 177 -1.81 1.18 -18.62
CA VAL A 177 -1.42 2.18 -17.60
C VAL A 177 -2.33 2.03 -16.40
N TYR A 178 -1.80 2.09 -15.21
CA TYR A 178 -2.52 1.79 -13.96
C TYR A 178 -2.26 2.86 -12.88
N ALA A 179 -3.00 2.79 -11.78
CA ALA A 179 -2.86 3.72 -10.66
C ALA A 179 -1.41 3.84 -10.12
N LYS A 180 -0.64 2.74 -10.18
CA LYS A 180 0.79 2.74 -9.82
C LYS A 180 1.61 3.70 -10.68
N ASP A 181 1.30 3.78 -11.97
CA ASP A 181 2.01 4.65 -12.90
C ASP A 181 1.70 6.13 -12.61
N ILE A 182 0.47 6.44 -12.18
CA ILE A 182 0.09 7.80 -11.78
C ILE A 182 0.91 8.26 -10.59
N ILE A 183 0.95 7.46 -9.53
CA ILE A 183 1.68 7.87 -8.32
C ILE A 183 3.20 7.93 -8.56
N LEU A 184 3.77 7.02 -9.36
CA LEU A 184 5.17 7.10 -9.76
C LEU A 184 5.45 8.33 -10.62
N HIS A 185 4.54 8.71 -11.52
CA HIS A 185 4.63 9.98 -12.27
C HIS A 185 4.63 11.18 -11.33
N LEU A 186 3.69 11.23 -10.39
CA LEU A 186 3.61 12.34 -9.42
C LEU A 186 4.92 12.46 -8.64
N LEU A 187 5.44 11.34 -8.12
CA LEU A 187 6.68 11.33 -7.34
C LEU A 187 7.90 11.72 -8.18
N SER A 188 8.02 11.20 -9.40
CA SER A 188 9.16 11.53 -10.27
C SER A 188 9.15 13.00 -10.73
N LYS A 189 7.98 13.59 -10.89
CA LYS A 189 7.84 14.99 -11.30
C LYS A 189 8.04 15.99 -10.16
N TYR A 190 7.57 15.66 -8.95
CA TYR A 190 7.52 16.62 -7.83
C TYR A 190 8.42 16.22 -6.64
N GLY A 191 9.01 15.02 -6.66
CA GLY A 191 9.93 14.53 -5.63
C GLY A 191 9.27 13.90 -4.42
N VAL A 192 10.10 13.23 -3.59
CA VAL A 192 9.67 12.51 -2.37
C VAL A 192 9.27 13.42 -1.20
N ALA A 193 9.40 14.72 -1.32
CA ALA A 193 9.06 15.70 -0.27
C ALA A 193 7.82 16.54 -0.63
N VAL A 194 7.19 16.30 -1.77
CA VAL A 194 6.07 17.11 -2.30
C VAL A 194 4.91 17.24 -1.31
N GLY A 195 4.61 16.17 -0.54
CA GLY A 195 3.51 16.12 0.42
C GLY A 195 3.91 16.41 1.87
N THR A 196 5.15 16.85 2.14
CA THR A 196 5.61 17.06 3.51
C THR A 196 4.78 18.13 4.22
N GLY A 197 4.12 17.75 5.32
CA GLY A 197 3.22 18.62 6.08
C GLY A 197 1.78 18.67 5.55
N TYR A 198 1.46 17.87 4.54
CA TYR A 198 0.14 17.81 3.92
C TYR A 198 -0.54 16.44 4.08
N VAL A 199 -1.85 16.45 3.95
CA VAL A 199 -2.68 15.31 3.52
C VAL A 199 -2.99 15.54 2.05
N MET A 200 -2.75 14.54 1.19
CA MET A 200 -3.08 14.57 -0.23
C MET A 200 -4.51 14.07 -0.43
N GLU A 201 -5.39 14.91 -0.97
CA GLU A 201 -6.74 14.53 -1.38
C GLU A 201 -6.76 14.32 -2.90
N PHE A 202 -6.95 13.07 -3.33
CA PHE A 202 -7.06 12.72 -4.75
C PHE A 202 -8.52 12.80 -5.19
N TYR A 203 -8.78 13.48 -6.30
CA TYR A 203 -10.13 13.65 -6.85
C TYR A 203 -10.11 13.87 -8.36
N GLY A 204 -11.27 14.01 -8.96
CA GLY A 204 -11.45 14.24 -10.40
C GLY A 204 -12.06 13.03 -11.11
N GLU A 205 -12.27 13.18 -12.43
CA GLU A 205 -12.99 12.18 -13.23
C GLU A 205 -12.28 10.81 -13.27
N THR A 206 -10.95 10.82 -13.28
CA THR A 206 -10.14 9.59 -13.23
C THR A 206 -10.39 8.81 -11.94
N ILE A 207 -10.47 9.49 -10.79
CA ILE A 207 -10.76 8.86 -9.50
C ILE A 207 -12.17 8.24 -9.49
N GLY A 208 -13.16 8.93 -10.04
CA GLY A 208 -14.52 8.40 -10.17
C GLY A 208 -14.58 7.11 -11.01
N ALA A 209 -13.72 7.00 -12.02
CA ALA A 209 -13.62 5.81 -12.87
C ALA A 209 -12.90 4.63 -12.19
N MET A 210 -11.97 4.89 -11.25
CA MET A 210 -11.16 3.86 -10.58
C MET A 210 -11.98 2.96 -9.67
N GLU A 211 -11.58 1.68 -9.61
CA GLU A 211 -12.04 0.74 -8.58
C GLU A 211 -11.30 0.97 -7.25
N MET A 212 -11.82 0.39 -6.17
CA MET A 212 -11.29 0.65 -4.83
C MET A 212 -9.82 0.24 -4.68
N GLU A 213 -9.38 -0.82 -5.34
CA GLU A 213 -8.02 -1.33 -5.29
C GLU A 213 -7.02 -0.33 -5.90
N GLU A 214 -7.41 0.34 -6.99
CA GLU A 214 -6.60 1.40 -7.62
C GLU A 214 -6.52 2.64 -6.72
N ARG A 215 -7.64 3.03 -6.09
CA ARG A 215 -7.68 4.12 -5.10
C ARG A 215 -6.79 3.83 -3.89
N MET A 216 -6.81 2.57 -3.42
CA MET A 216 -5.92 2.11 -2.33
C MET A 216 -4.45 2.20 -2.73
N THR A 217 -4.08 1.92 -3.98
CA THR A 217 -2.71 2.07 -4.47
C THR A 217 -2.24 3.54 -4.43
N LEU A 218 -3.07 4.49 -4.84
CA LEU A 218 -2.75 5.93 -4.77
C LEU A 218 -2.53 6.38 -3.32
N CYS A 219 -3.50 6.07 -2.44
CA CYS A 219 -3.41 6.45 -1.03
C CYS A 219 -2.25 5.76 -0.31
N ASN A 220 -1.97 4.48 -0.60
CA ASN A 220 -0.85 3.73 -0.07
C ASN A 220 0.48 4.44 -0.32
N MET A 221 0.70 4.88 -1.55
CA MET A 221 1.96 5.51 -1.96
C MET A 221 2.03 7.03 -1.75
N ALA A 222 0.99 7.67 -1.26
CA ALA A 222 1.03 9.10 -0.91
C ALA A 222 2.14 9.39 0.15
N ILE A 223 2.38 8.43 1.05
CA ILE A 223 3.45 8.53 2.06
C ILE A 223 4.84 8.59 1.43
N GLU A 224 5.05 8.03 0.24
CA GLU A 224 6.34 8.08 -0.46
C GLU A 224 6.64 9.49 -1.03
N GLY A 225 5.63 10.35 -1.12
CA GLY A 225 5.76 11.78 -1.35
C GLY A 225 5.91 12.61 -0.07
N GLY A 226 6.11 11.98 1.09
CA GLY A 226 6.23 12.63 2.39
C GLY A 226 4.92 13.13 2.99
N ALA A 227 3.77 12.77 2.39
CA ALA A 227 2.46 13.16 2.93
C ALA A 227 2.15 12.45 4.26
N LYS A 228 1.38 13.10 5.13
CA LYS A 228 0.87 12.49 6.37
C LYS A 228 -0.12 11.37 6.07
N ALA A 229 -0.97 11.55 5.05
CA ALA A 229 -1.97 10.61 4.56
C ALA A 229 -2.33 10.92 3.11
N GLY A 230 -2.93 9.95 2.41
CA GLY A 230 -3.68 10.14 1.18
C GLY A 230 -5.16 9.89 1.48
N ILE A 231 -6.06 10.72 0.95
CA ILE A 231 -7.50 10.55 1.15
C ILE A 231 -8.25 10.68 -0.18
N ILE A 232 -9.37 9.97 -0.30
CA ILE A 232 -10.32 10.07 -1.40
C ILE A 232 -11.72 10.16 -0.78
N ALA A 233 -12.53 11.10 -1.24
CA ALA A 233 -13.91 11.20 -0.77
C ALA A 233 -14.66 9.89 -1.10
N PRO A 234 -15.40 9.31 -0.14
CA PRO A 234 -16.14 8.09 -0.39
C PRO A 234 -17.30 8.34 -1.35
N ASP A 235 -17.57 7.38 -2.18
CA ASP A 235 -18.65 7.38 -3.15
C ASP A 235 -19.39 6.03 -3.17
N GLU A 236 -20.26 5.84 -4.14
CA GLU A 236 -21.05 4.61 -4.27
C GLU A 236 -20.20 3.34 -4.41
N LYS A 237 -19.01 3.42 -5.06
CA LYS A 237 -18.07 2.30 -5.13
C LYS A 237 -17.51 1.97 -3.75
N THR A 238 -17.19 2.99 -2.96
CA THR A 238 -16.74 2.82 -1.58
C THR A 238 -17.83 2.17 -0.73
N PHE A 239 -19.07 2.65 -0.87
CA PHE A 239 -20.20 2.12 -0.12
C PHE A 239 -20.48 0.66 -0.50
N ALA A 240 -20.51 0.35 -1.79
CA ALA A 240 -20.68 -1.01 -2.29
C ALA A 240 -19.57 -1.97 -1.80
N TYR A 241 -18.32 -1.47 -1.73
CA TYR A 241 -17.19 -2.26 -1.25
C TYR A 241 -17.32 -2.64 0.24
N VAL A 242 -17.82 -1.73 1.09
CA VAL A 242 -17.99 -1.97 2.54
C VAL A 242 -19.22 -2.82 2.85
N LYS A 243 -20.25 -2.73 2.03
CA LYS A 243 -21.55 -3.39 2.25
C LYS A 243 -21.41 -4.90 2.40
N GLY A 244 -22.00 -5.44 3.47
CA GLY A 244 -22.05 -6.90 3.73
C GLY A 244 -20.73 -7.52 4.19
N ARG A 245 -19.69 -6.73 4.46
CA ARG A 245 -18.45 -7.23 5.06
C ARG A 245 -18.64 -7.49 6.56
N GLN A 246 -17.79 -8.34 7.11
CA GLN A 246 -17.89 -8.88 8.47
C GLN A 246 -18.01 -7.81 9.57
N TYR A 247 -17.26 -6.72 9.46
CA TYR A 247 -17.27 -5.61 10.41
C TYR A 247 -17.98 -4.36 9.85
N ALA A 248 -18.76 -4.50 8.76
CA ALA A 248 -19.60 -3.41 8.28
C ALA A 248 -20.66 -3.03 9.35
N PRO A 249 -21.11 -1.77 9.40
CA PRO A 249 -22.14 -1.38 10.36
C PRO A 249 -23.45 -2.16 10.15
N GLU A 250 -24.10 -2.57 11.25
CA GLU A 250 -25.41 -3.25 11.19
C GLU A 250 -26.48 -2.34 10.58
N ASP A 251 -26.55 -1.08 11.00
CA ASP A 251 -27.44 -0.05 10.42
C ASP A 251 -26.77 0.64 9.23
N TYR A 252 -26.49 -0.14 8.18
CA TYR A 252 -25.75 0.30 7.00
C TYR A 252 -26.36 1.54 6.34
N GLU A 253 -27.68 1.60 6.19
CA GLU A 253 -28.36 2.72 5.49
C GLU A 253 -28.17 4.05 6.22
N THR A 254 -28.17 4.05 7.54
CA THR A 254 -27.90 5.25 8.33
C THR A 254 -26.44 5.71 8.19
N PHE A 255 -25.50 4.75 8.13
CA PHE A 255 -24.09 5.07 7.91
C PHE A 255 -23.82 5.57 6.50
N GLU A 256 -24.40 4.96 5.48
CA GLU A 256 -24.27 5.38 4.08
C GLU A 256 -24.71 6.84 3.88
N LYS A 257 -25.83 7.26 4.49
CA LYS A 257 -26.27 8.66 4.47
C LYS A 257 -25.25 9.62 5.10
N LYS A 258 -24.62 9.23 6.23
CA LYS A 258 -23.57 10.04 6.87
C LYS A 258 -22.29 10.08 6.04
N TRP A 259 -21.95 8.98 5.37
CA TRP A 259 -20.77 8.88 4.53
C TRP A 259 -20.90 9.70 3.25
N SER A 260 -22.11 9.83 2.70
CA SER A 260 -22.37 10.66 1.51
C SER A 260 -22.15 12.16 1.73
N GLU A 261 -22.01 12.61 3.00
CA GLU A 261 -21.68 14.00 3.34
C GLU A 261 -20.14 14.25 3.44
N LEU A 262 -19.33 13.21 3.29
CA LEU A 262 -17.86 13.24 3.41
C LEU A 262 -17.20 13.58 2.07
N TYR A 263 -17.27 14.83 1.65
CA TYR A 263 -16.60 15.36 0.48
C TYR A 263 -16.10 16.79 0.74
N THR A 264 -15.18 17.26 -0.05
CA THR A 264 -14.72 18.65 -0.01
C THR A 264 -15.77 19.55 -0.66
N ASP A 265 -16.23 20.58 0.05
CA ASP A 265 -17.23 21.51 -0.44
C ASP A 265 -16.72 22.27 -1.66
N SER A 266 -17.59 22.60 -2.59
CA SER A 266 -17.22 23.19 -3.90
C SER A 266 -16.55 24.57 -3.81
N ASP A 267 -16.77 25.31 -2.71
CA ASP A 267 -16.14 26.60 -2.42
C ASP A 267 -14.96 26.51 -1.43
N ALA A 268 -14.55 25.28 -1.07
CA ALA A 268 -13.36 25.05 -0.25
C ALA A 268 -12.08 25.22 -1.08
N MET A 269 -11.03 25.72 -0.44
CA MET A 269 -9.73 25.92 -1.08
C MET A 269 -8.68 25.00 -0.44
N TYR A 270 -7.87 24.33 -1.28
CA TYR A 270 -6.68 23.63 -0.82
C TYR A 270 -5.54 24.61 -0.54
N ASP A 271 -4.65 24.23 0.39
CA ASP A 271 -3.43 24.99 0.69
C ASP A 271 -2.41 24.88 -0.46
N LEU A 272 -2.44 23.76 -1.19
CA LEU A 272 -1.68 23.51 -2.42
C LEU A 272 -2.53 22.69 -3.38
N TYR A 273 -2.36 22.94 -4.67
CA TYR A 273 -3.12 22.27 -5.73
C TYR A 273 -2.21 21.79 -6.85
N ILE A 274 -2.39 20.54 -7.26
CA ILE A 274 -1.71 19.92 -8.40
C ILE A 274 -2.78 19.30 -9.31
N SER A 275 -2.68 19.54 -10.62
CA SER A 275 -3.53 18.89 -11.63
C SER A 275 -2.66 18.05 -12.55
N ILE A 276 -3.08 16.80 -12.80
CA ILE A 276 -2.41 15.85 -13.69
C ILE A 276 -3.42 15.35 -14.71
N ASP A 277 -3.10 15.54 -15.99
CA ASP A 277 -3.79 14.87 -17.07
C ASP A 277 -3.16 13.49 -17.28
N VAL A 278 -3.97 12.43 -17.12
CA VAL A 278 -3.51 11.05 -17.21
C VAL A 278 -3.68 10.46 -18.61
N ALA A 279 -4.27 11.19 -19.55
CA ALA A 279 -4.58 10.68 -20.89
C ALA A 279 -3.32 10.28 -21.68
N ASP A 280 -2.21 11.02 -21.49
CA ASP A 280 -0.93 10.77 -22.16
C ASP A 280 0.10 10.06 -21.26
N LEU A 281 -0.34 9.53 -20.11
CA LEU A 281 0.54 8.82 -19.20
C LEU A 281 1.03 7.50 -19.82
N ALA A 282 2.32 7.23 -19.66
CA ALA A 282 2.92 5.94 -19.99
C ALA A 282 3.14 5.11 -18.73
N PRO A 283 3.36 3.79 -18.83
CA PRO A 283 3.87 3.00 -17.74
C PRO A 283 5.20 3.54 -17.21
N TYR A 284 5.41 3.46 -15.90
CA TYR A 284 6.60 3.95 -15.21
C TYR A 284 7.48 2.82 -14.67
N VAL A 285 8.79 3.07 -14.66
CA VAL A 285 9.80 2.20 -14.03
C VAL A 285 10.70 3.07 -13.16
N THR A 286 10.97 2.70 -11.92
CA THR A 286 12.01 3.38 -11.14
C THR A 286 13.39 2.86 -11.53
N TRP A 287 14.35 3.76 -11.74
CA TRP A 287 15.72 3.46 -12.14
C TRP A 287 16.73 3.60 -10.99
N GLY A 288 16.32 4.24 -9.90
CA GLY A 288 17.20 4.57 -8.78
C GLY A 288 16.73 3.96 -7.46
N THR A 289 17.15 4.58 -6.35
CA THR A 289 17.04 4.06 -4.99
C THR A 289 15.95 4.72 -4.15
N ASN A 290 15.03 5.43 -4.78
CA ASN A 290 13.81 5.96 -4.15
C ASN A 290 12.68 6.08 -5.19
N PRO A 291 11.41 6.17 -4.77
CA PRO A 291 10.27 6.16 -5.70
C PRO A 291 10.19 7.37 -6.65
N SER A 292 10.88 8.49 -6.36
CA SER A 292 10.90 9.64 -7.28
C SER A 292 11.93 9.49 -8.42
N MET A 293 12.84 8.54 -8.31
CA MET A 293 13.76 8.22 -9.39
C MET A 293 13.07 7.29 -10.41
N GLY A 294 11.97 7.78 -10.99
CA GLY A 294 11.16 7.09 -11.98
C GLY A 294 11.26 7.75 -13.36
N VAL A 295 11.04 6.96 -14.39
CA VAL A 295 11.03 7.39 -15.79
C VAL A 295 9.93 6.64 -16.55
N ARG A 296 9.38 7.27 -17.59
CA ARG A 296 8.45 6.60 -18.49
C ARG A 296 9.16 5.44 -19.21
N ILE A 297 8.43 4.37 -19.47
CA ILE A 297 8.99 3.19 -20.15
C ILE A 297 9.53 3.50 -21.55
N ASP A 298 8.96 4.50 -22.22
CA ASP A 298 9.34 4.92 -23.58
C ASP A 298 10.43 6.01 -23.59
N GLU A 299 11.01 6.34 -22.44
CA GLU A 299 12.11 7.29 -22.30
C GLU A 299 13.43 6.59 -21.92
N LYS A 300 14.53 7.31 -22.07
CA LYS A 300 15.84 6.88 -21.56
C LYS A 300 16.05 7.33 -20.14
N LEU A 301 16.93 6.63 -19.42
CA LEU A 301 17.36 7.04 -18.10
C LEU A 301 17.98 8.45 -18.15
N PRO A 302 17.76 9.29 -17.12
CA PRO A 302 18.24 10.67 -17.11
C PRO A 302 19.76 10.74 -17.09
N GLU A 303 20.30 11.92 -17.39
CA GLU A 303 21.69 12.24 -17.12
C GLU A 303 21.90 12.43 -15.61
N LYS A 304 23.15 12.29 -15.16
CA LYS A 304 23.52 12.56 -13.78
C LYS A 304 23.50 14.07 -13.51
N HIS A 305 22.78 14.49 -12.49
CA HIS A 305 22.69 15.89 -12.10
C HIS A 305 23.41 16.19 -10.79
N ASP A 306 23.50 15.22 -9.88
CA ASP A 306 24.13 15.39 -8.58
C ASP A 306 24.77 14.09 -8.05
N ALA A 307 25.33 14.17 -6.83
CA ALA A 307 25.97 13.02 -6.17
C ALA A 307 24.98 11.90 -5.79
N ASN A 308 23.68 12.23 -5.61
CA ASN A 308 22.66 11.21 -5.31
C ASN A 308 22.36 10.39 -6.55
N ASP A 309 22.28 11.03 -7.72
CA ASP A 309 22.12 10.34 -8.99
C ASP A 309 23.31 9.42 -9.27
N GLU A 310 24.54 9.91 -9.02
CA GLU A 310 25.75 9.11 -9.20
C GLU A 310 25.76 7.86 -8.30
N ARG A 311 25.38 8.02 -7.03
CA ARG A 311 25.25 6.90 -6.09
C ARG A 311 24.17 5.93 -6.53
N ALA A 312 23.01 6.42 -6.95
CA ALA A 312 21.91 5.60 -7.41
C ALA A 312 22.28 4.78 -8.65
N PHE A 313 22.87 5.40 -9.68
CA PHE A 313 23.37 4.71 -10.88
C PHE A 313 24.40 3.64 -10.52
N SER A 314 25.36 3.97 -9.65
CA SER A 314 26.38 3.03 -9.18
C SER A 314 25.77 1.83 -8.46
N TYR A 315 24.86 2.08 -7.52
CA TYR A 315 24.17 1.02 -6.77
C TYR A 315 23.32 0.12 -7.68
N MET A 316 22.55 0.73 -8.56
CA MET A 316 21.66 0.03 -9.49
C MET A 316 22.42 -0.61 -10.66
N GLY A 317 23.72 -0.29 -10.84
CA GLY A 317 24.51 -0.83 -11.97
C GLY A 317 23.98 -0.40 -13.33
N LEU A 318 23.43 0.81 -13.43
CA LEU A 318 22.85 1.39 -14.64
C LEU A 318 23.70 2.56 -15.13
N SER A 319 23.42 3.00 -16.35
CA SER A 319 24.16 4.11 -16.99
C SER A 319 23.20 5.22 -17.43
N PRO A 320 23.59 6.49 -17.35
CA PRO A 320 22.84 7.59 -17.94
C PRO A 320 22.58 7.36 -19.43
N GLY A 321 21.40 7.76 -19.91
CA GLY A 321 20.99 7.57 -21.29
C GLY A 321 20.68 6.13 -21.71
N GLN A 322 20.82 5.15 -20.80
CA GLN A 322 20.43 3.76 -21.05
C GLN A 322 18.93 3.66 -21.33
N SER A 323 18.54 2.78 -22.23
CA SER A 323 17.13 2.46 -22.46
C SER A 323 16.56 1.66 -21.29
N THR A 324 15.33 1.97 -20.88
CA THR A 324 14.60 1.17 -19.89
C THR A 324 14.43 -0.28 -20.33
N TYR A 325 14.32 -0.54 -21.64
CA TYR A 325 14.21 -1.88 -22.22
C TYR A 325 15.50 -2.72 -22.07
N ASP A 326 16.64 -2.08 -21.81
CA ASP A 326 17.93 -2.76 -21.63
C ASP A 326 18.24 -3.08 -20.15
N ILE A 327 17.33 -2.77 -19.24
CA ILE A 327 17.47 -3.10 -17.81
C ILE A 327 17.13 -4.59 -17.64
N PRO A 328 18.08 -5.45 -17.22
CA PRO A 328 17.81 -6.87 -17.03
C PRO A 328 16.93 -7.08 -15.79
N VAL A 329 16.10 -8.10 -15.82
CA VAL A 329 15.24 -8.51 -14.69
C VAL A 329 15.48 -9.98 -14.42
N GLN A 330 16.04 -10.30 -13.24
CA GLN A 330 16.27 -11.65 -12.76
C GLN A 330 15.20 -12.10 -11.76
N HIS A 331 14.55 -11.13 -11.08
CA HIS A 331 13.50 -11.40 -10.11
C HIS A 331 12.24 -10.60 -10.43
N VAL A 332 11.10 -11.21 -10.13
CA VAL A 332 9.79 -10.54 -10.19
C VAL A 332 9.04 -10.81 -8.91
N PHE A 333 8.52 -9.75 -8.31
CA PHE A 333 7.68 -9.81 -7.13
C PHE A 333 6.35 -9.11 -7.37
N ILE A 334 5.26 -9.89 -7.34
CA ILE A 334 3.88 -9.40 -7.37
C ILE A 334 3.29 -9.62 -5.99
N GLY A 335 3.10 -8.55 -5.24
CA GLY A 335 2.71 -8.62 -3.83
C GLY A 335 2.70 -7.26 -3.14
N SER A 336 2.87 -7.23 -1.81
CA SER A 336 2.85 -6.03 -0.97
C SER A 336 1.45 -5.46 -0.72
N CYS A 337 1.29 -4.67 0.33
CA CYS A 337 0.04 -3.95 0.59
C CYS A 337 -0.36 -2.99 -0.55
N THR A 338 0.55 -2.67 -1.45
CA THR A 338 0.30 -1.81 -2.61
C THR A 338 -0.49 -2.52 -3.70
N ASN A 339 -0.05 -3.72 -4.12
CA ASN A 339 -0.62 -4.45 -5.27
C ASN A 339 -0.61 -5.97 -5.04
N SER A 340 -1.43 -6.44 -4.12
CA SER A 340 -1.62 -7.87 -3.82
C SER A 340 -3.09 -8.26 -3.67
N ARG A 341 -3.99 -7.39 -4.11
CA ARG A 341 -5.43 -7.62 -4.06
C ARG A 341 -5.88 -8.44 -5.26
N LEU A 342 -7.11 -8.93 -5.23
CA LEU A 342 -7.60 -9.84 -6.26
C LEU A 342 -7.50 -9.26 -7.67
N SER A 343 -7.89 -7.98 -7.87
CA SER A 343 -7.80 -7.31 -9.17
C SER A 343 -6.36 -7.14 -9.67
N ASP A 344 -5.39 -6.89 -8.76
CA ASP A 344 -3.97 -6.83 -9.11
C ASP A 344 -3.48 -8.17 -9.66
N LEU A 345 -3.92 -9.28 -9.01
CA LEU A 345 -3.59 -10.63 -9.45
C LEU A 345 -4.26 -10.99 -10.78
N GLU A 346 -5.50 -10.55 -10.99
CA GLU A 346 -6.23 -10.73 -12.27
C GLU A 346 -5.52 -10.01 -13.41
N ILE A 347 -5.10 -8.76 -13.19
CA ILE A 347 -4.31 -7.99 -14.16
C ILE A 347 -3.02 -8.75 -14.53
N ALA A 348 -2.24 -9.15 -13.53
CA ALA A 348 -0.99 -9.87 -13.76
C ALA A 348 -1.21 -11.24 -14.44
N ALA A 349 -2.23 -12.00 -14.02
CA ALA A 349 -2.59 -13.27 -14.62
C ALA A 349 -2.98 -13.14 -16.10
N SER A 350 -3.70 -12.05 -16.46
CA SER A 350 -4.09 -11.80 -17.86
C SER A 350 -2.88 -11.63 -18.77
N VAL A 351 -1.79 -11.05 -18.27
CA VAL A 351 -0.55 -10.87 -19.02
C VAL A 351 0.20 -12.18 -19.25
N VAL A 352 0.21 -13.08 -18.27
CA VAL A 352 1.02 -14.31 -18.32
C VAL A 352 0.26 -15.54 -18.82
N LYS A 353 -1.05 -15.47 -18.96
CA LYS A 353 -1.90 -16.58 -19.38
C LYS A 353 -1.44 -17.19 -20.70
N GLY A 354 -1.17 -18.50 -20.70
CA GLY A 354 -0.69 -19.25 -21.88
C GLY A 354 0.76 -18.96 -22.29
N ARG A 355 1.52 -18.24 -21.45
CA ARG A 355 2.92 -17.86 -21.71
C ARG A 355 3.83 -18.43 -20.62
N LYS A 356 5.13 -18.33 -20.79
CA LYS A 356 6.13 -18.85 -19.84
C LYS A 356 7.07 -17.75 -19.35
N VAL A 357 7.39 -17.80 -18.07
CA VAL A 357 8.49 -17.04 -17.49
C VAL A 357 9.78 -17.35 -18.21
N LYS A 358 10.57 -16.33 -18.54
CA LYS A 358 11.85 -16.49 -19.22
C LYS A 358 12.82 -17.32 -18.37
N GLU A 359 13.54 -18.20 -19.01
CA GLU A 359 14.61 -18.97 -18.35
C GLU A 359 15.60 -18.04 -17.63
N GLY A 360 15.93 -18.36 -16.38
CA GLY A 360 16.79 -17.55 -15.53
C GLY A 360 16.05 -16.45 -14.73
N VAL A 361 14.74 -16.26 -14.93
CA VAL A 361 13.93 -15.34 -14.11
C VAL A 361 13.20 -16.12 -13.03
N ARG A 362 13.32 -15.68 -11.79
CA ARG A 362 12.53 -16.16 -10.64
C ARG A 362 11.38 -15.22 -10.40
N ALA A 363 10.15 -15.68 -10.47
CA ALA A 363 8.96 -14.88 -10.31
C ALA A 363 8.06 -15.39 -9.18
N LEU A 364 7.70 -14.49 -8.24
CA LEU A 364 6.84 -14.79 -7.10
C LEU A 364 5.53 -14.00 -7.19
N VAL A 365 4.43 -14.68 -6.85
CA VAL A 365 3.12 -14.05 -6.61
C VAL A 365 2.70 -14.34 -5.17
N VAL A 366 2.44 -13.27 -4.43
CA VAL A 366 2.08 -13.33 -3.01
C VAL A 366 0.74 -12.60 -2.81
N PRO A 367 -0.36 -13.33 -2.63
CA PRO A 367 -1.66 -12.73 -2.31
C PRO A 367 -1.60 -11.94 -0.99
N GLY A 368 -2.37 -10.86 -0.90
CA GLY A 368 -2.33 -9.96 0.25
C GLY A 368 -3.00 -10.50 1.52
N SER A 369 -3.92 -11.45 1.36
CA SER A 369 -4.63 -12.11 2.46
C SER A 369 -5.01 -13.53 2.08
N LYS A 370 -5.42 -14.31 3.08
CA LYS A 370 -5.92 -15.65 2.87
C LYS A 370 -7.21 -15.63 2.02
N ARG A 371 -8.10 -14.67 2.25
CA ARG A 371 -9.33 -14.50 1.46
C ARG A 371 -9.03 -14.14 0.01
N VAL A 372 -8.06 -13.24 -0.24
CA VAL A 372 -7.60 -12.94 -1.62
C VAL A 372 -7.04 -14.20 -2.28
N ARG A 373 -6.21 -14.97 -1.55
CA ARG A 373 -5.63 -16.22 -2.07
C ARG A 373 -6.71 -17.23 -2.45
N GLU A 374 -7.71 -17.44 -1.60
CA GLU A 374 -8.82 -18.34 -1.84
C GLU A 374 -9.69 -17.89 -3.02
N ALA A 375 -10.02 -16.58 -3.09
CA ALA A 375 -10.77 -16.02 -4.21
C ALA A 375 -10.01 -16.16 -5.54
N ALA A 376 -8.70 -15.93 -5.54
CA ALA A 376 -7.84 -16.13 -6.70
C ALA A 376 -7.80 -17.62 -7.13
N MET A 377 -7.73 -18.54 -6.16
CA MET A 377 -7.77 -19.98 -6.44
C MET A 377 -9.12 -20.42 -7.00
N GLN A 378 -10.24 -19.91 -6.49
CA GLN A 378 -11.58 -20.17 -7.02
C GLN A 378 -11.74 -19.71 -8.49
N LYS A 379 -11.04 -18.61 -8.87
CA LYS A 379 -10.97 -18.12 -10.25
C LYS A 379 -9.93 -18.85 -11.10
N GLY A 380 -9.16 -19.79 -10.55
CA GLY A 380 -8.13 -20.54 -11.25
C GLY A 380 -6.85 -19.73 -11.53
N LEU A 381 -6.67 -18.55 -10.91
CA LEU A 381 -5.50 -17.70 -11.18
C LEU A 381 -4.19 -18.37 -10.77
N HIS A 382 -4.17 -19.16 -9.69
CA HIS A 382 -3.00 -19.91 -9.26
C HIS A 382 -2.49 -20.86 -10.34
N HIS A 383 -3.39 -21.57 -11.05
CA HIS A 383 -2.98 -22.41 -12.17
C HIS A 383 -2.35 -21.63 -13.31
N ILE A 384 -2.90 -20.44 -13.62
CA ILE A 384 -2.32 -19.56 -14.67
C ILE A 384 -0.88 -19.17 -14.29
N PHE A 385 -0.65 -18.79 -13.03
CA PHE A 385 0.67 -18.41 -12.56
C PHE A 385 1.65 -19.59 -12.49
N GLU A 386 1.22 -20.72 -11.93
CA GLU A 386 2.03 -21.94 -11.84
C GLU A 386 2.38 -22.50 -13.23
N GLU A 387 1.40 -22.55 -14.14
CA GLU A 387 1.63 -22.93 -15.53
C GLU A 387 2.60 -21.97 -16.23
N ALA A 388 2.55 -20.68 -15.94
CA ALA A 388 3.51 -19.72 -16.47
C ALA A 388 4.91 -19.89 -15.86
N GLY A 389 5.05 -20.51 -14.70
CA GLY A 389 6.33 -20.71 -13.98
C GLY A 389 6.57 -19.77 -12.83
N PHE A 390 5.52 -19.11 -12.31
CA PHE A 390 5.59 -18.33 -11.06
C PHE A 390 5.49 -19.23 -9.84
N GLU A 391 6.14 -18.84 -8.76
CA GLU A 391 5.95 -19.44 -7.45
C GLU A 391 4.69 -18.82 -6.79
N TRP A 392 3.62 -19.61 -6.65
CA TRP A 392 2.42 -19.23 -5.91
C TRP A 392 2.66 -19.39 -4.42
N ARG A 393 2.49 -18.30 -3.67
CA ARG A 393 2.90 -18.21 -2.27
C ARG A 393 1.71 -18.09 -1.30
N GLU A 394 1.99 -18.29 -0.02
CA GLU A 394 1.06 -17.97 1.07
C GLU A 394 1.06 -16.47 1.36
N PRO A 395 -0.03 -15.92 1.94
CA PRO A 395 -0.17 -14.50 2.21
C PRO A 395 0.86 -13.96 3.20
N GLY A 396 1.37 -12.74 2.93
CA GLY A 396 2.30 -12.03 3.80
C GLY A 396 3.03 -10.91 3.06
N CYS A 397 3.86 -10.16 3.77
CA CYS A 397 4.64 -9.06 3.19
C CYS A 397 5.76 -9.53 2.26
N SER A 398 6.30 -10.76 2.44
CA SER A 398 7.29 -11.37 1.55
C SER A 398 8.45 -10.43 1.23
N MET A 399 8.81 -10.31 -0.06
CA MET A 399 9.87 -9.43 -0.55
C MET A 399 9.61 -7.93 -0.38
N CYS A 400 8.45 -7.50 0.15
CA CYS A 400 8.20 -6.06 0.39
C CYS A 400 9.25 -5.43 1.31
N LEU A 401 9.78 -6.23 2.24
CA LEU A 401 10.93 -5.88 3.07
C LEU A 401 11.74 -7.14 3.37
N GLY A 402 13.05 -6.99 3.49
CA GLY A 402 13.99 -8.13 3.66
C GLY A 402 14.01 -8.75 5.06
N MET A 403 12.87 -8.83 5.75
CA MET A 403 12.74 -9.38 7.12
C MET A 403 12.36 -10.86 7.16
N ASN A 404 12.13 -11.49 6.03
CA ASN A 404 11.76 -12.90 5.89
C ASN A 404 12.69 -13.59 4.86
N PRO A 405 12.57 -14.90 4.64
CA PRO A 405 13.44 -15.62 3.71
C PRO A 405 13.32 -15.25 2.24
N ASP A 406 12.25 -14.54 1.88
CA ASP A 406 12.04 -14.07 0.50
C ASP A 406 12.87 -12.82 0.23
N GLN A 407 14.07 -13.01 -0.32
CA GLN A 407 15.01 -11.93 -0.63
C GLN A 407 15.51 -12.01 -2.07
N VAL A 408 15.93 -10.88 -2.59
CA VAL A 408 16.62 -10.75 -3.88
C VAL A 408 18.12 -10.80 -3.62
N PRO A 409 18.90 -11.62 -4.35
CA PRO A 409 20.34 -11.67 -4.23
C PRO A 409 21.03 -10.35 -4.55
N GLU A 410 22.22 -10.15 -4.00
CA GLU A 410 23.05 -8.97 -4.22
C GLU A 410 23.37 -8.77 -5.71
N GLY A 411 23.15 -7.57 -6.19
CA GLY A 411 23.43 -7.17 -7.56
C GLY A 411 22.36 -7.58 -8.59
N GLU A 412 21.35 -8.36 -8.21
CA GLU A 412 20.27 -8.76 -9.10
C GLU A 412 19.11 -7.76 -9.12
N HIS A 413 18.47 -7.61 -10.28
CA HIS A 413 17.38 -6.68 -10.51
C HIS A 413 16.02 -7.36 -10.31
N CYS A 414 15.13 -6.68 -9.57
CA CYS A 414 13.78 -7.13 -9.30
C CYS A 414 12.75 -6.13 -9.84
N ALA A 415 11.87 -6.59 -10.73
CA ALA A 415 10.63 -5.88 -11.05
C ALA A 415 9.61 -6.13 -9.93
N SER A 416 9.23 -5.09 -9.20
CA SER A 416 8.48 -5.23 -7.94
C SER A 416 7.24 -4.34 -7.89
N THR A 417 6.12 -4.91 -7.46
CA THR A 417 4.90 -4.15 -7.17
C THR A 417 4.86 -3.58 -5.75
N SER A 418 5.96 -3.67 -4.99
CA SER A 418 6.10 -3.04 -3.68
C SER A 418 6.06 -1.50 -3.77
N ASN A 419 6.15 -0.83 -2.65
CA ASN A 419 6.02 0.62 -2.55
C ASN A 419 7.35 1.35 -2.35
N ARG A 420 8.41 0.66 -1.95
CA ARG A 420 9.74 1.22 -1.65
C ARG A 420 10.85 0.43 -2.30
N ASN A 421 11.89 1.16 -2.75
CA ASN A 421 13.05 0.61 -3.44
C ASN A 421 14.39 1.18 -2.94
N PHE A 422 14.47 1.62 -1.68
CA PHE A 422 15.75 2.06 -1.13
C PHE A 422 16.78 0.92 -1.04
N GLU A 423 18.04 1.26 -0.96
CA GLU A 423 19.16 0.32 -0.90
C GLU A 423 18.93 -0.77 0.17
N GLY A 424 18.98 -2.04 -0.21
CA GLY A 424 18.79 -3.18 0.68
C GLY A 424 17.35 -3.52 1.05
N ARG A 425 16.34 -2.83 0.52
CA ARG A 425 14.93 -3.04 0.90
C ARG A 425 14.46 -4.48 0.72
N GLN A 426 14.81 -5.12 -0.40
CA GLN A 426 14.41 -6.51 -0.72
C GLN A 426 15.55 -7.53 -0.48
N GLY A 427 16.60 -7.12 0.20
CA GLY A 427 17.81 -7.90 0.46
C GLY A 427 19.07 -7.06 0.32
N LYS A 428 20.16 -7.47 0.96
CA LYS A 428 21.42 -6.75 0.88
C LYS A 428 21.90 -6.65 -0.58
N GLY A 429 22.12 -5.41 -1.06
CA GLY A 429 22.57 -5.17 -2.43
C GLY A 429 21.54 -5.45 -3.53
N ALA A 430 20.30 -5.74 -3.18
CA ALA A 430 19.19 -5.94 -4.12
C ALA A 430 18.85 -4.65 -4.88
N ARG A 431 18.57 -4.77 -6.18
CA ARG A 431 18.25 -3.67 -7.09
C ARG A 431 16.77 -3.71 -7.44
N THR A 432 15.97 -2.91 -6.76
CA THR A 432 14.50 -2.92 -6.86
C THR A 432 14.00 -1.84 -7.80
N HIS A 433 13.15 -2.22 -8.75
CA HIS A 433 12.41 -1.34 -9.65
C HIS A 433 10.93 -1.42 -9.35
N LEU A 434 10.33 -0.29 -8.95
CA LEU A 434 8.89 -0.20 -8.71
C LEU A 434 8.15 -0.09 -10.03
N VAL A 435 7.16 -0.97 -10.22
CA VAL A 435 6.35 -1.06 -11.43
C VAL A 435 4.92 -1.49 -11.11
N SER A 436 4.00 -1.34 -12.08
CA SER A 436 2.63 -1.87 -11.99
C SER A 436 2.59 -3.41 -12.07
N PRO A 437 1.50 -4.06 -11.61
CA PRO A 437 1.32 -5.51 -11.72
C PRO A 437 1.47 -6.04 -13.14
N ALA A 438 0.93 -5.34 -14.13
CA ALA A 438 1.06 -5.72 -15.54
C ALA A 438 2.51 -5.66 -16.02
N MET A 439 3.25 -4.60 -15.65
CA MET A 439 4.67 -4.45 -16.00
C MET A 439 5.53 -5.52 -15.32
N ALA A 440 5.28 -5.83 -14.05
CA ALA A 440 5.99 -6.89 -13.34
C ALA A 440 5.75 -8.26 -14.01
N ALA A 441 4.49 -8.56 -14.34
CA ALA A 441 4.12 -9.78 -15.04
C ALA A 441 4.78 -9.88 -16.43
N ALA A 442 4.77 -8.79 -17.20
CA ALA A 442 5.42 -8.75 -18.51
C ALA A 442 6.95 -8.89 -18.37
N ALA A 443 7.57 -8.22 -17.39
CA ALA A 443 9.01 -8.35 -17.15
C ALA A 443 9.44 -9.81 -16.85
N ALA A 444 8.57 -10.60 -16.21
CA ALA A 444 8.83 -12.02 -15.99
C ALA A 444 8.95 -12.81 -17.29
N LEU A 445 8.15 -12.47 -18.31
CA LEU A 445 8.12 -13.16 -19.59
C LEU A 445 9.33 -12.83 -20.48
N TYR A 446 9.81 -11.60 -20.39
CA TYR A 446 10.88 -11.09 -21.27
C TYR A 446 12.25 -11.02 -20.59
N GLY A 447 12.34 -11.01 -19.27
CA GLY A 447 13.57 -10.80 -18.51
C GLY A 447 14.13 -9.38 -18.63
N HIS A 448 13.29 -8.42 -19.02
CA HIS A 448 13.53 -6.98 -19.08
C HIS A 448 12.18 -6.24 -19.08
N PHE A 449 12.18 -4.92 -18.91
CA PHE A 449 10.96 -4.13 -18.96
C PHE A 449 10.46 -3.98 -20.41
N VAL A 450 9.13 -3.89 -20.56
CA VAL A 450 8.44 -3.72 -21.84
C VAL A 450 7.28 -2.74 -21.71
N ASP A 451 6.88 -2.12 -22.82
CA ASP A 451 5.74 -1.20 -22.83
C ASP A 451 4.42 -1.98 -22.82
N THR A 452 3.76 -2.03 -21.68
CA THR A 452 2.49 -2.75 -21.47
C THR A 452 1.33 -2.23 -22.31
N ARG A 453 1.43 -1.04 -22.88
CA ARG A 453 0.43 -0.50 -23.84
C ARG A 453 0.48 -1.23 -25.19
N LYS A 454 1.65 -1.77 -25.54
CA LYS A 454 1.91 -2.48 -26.82
C LYS A 454 1.68 -4.00 -26.72
N GLU A 455 1.55 -4.51 -25.49
CA GLU A 455 1.32 -5.94 -25.29
C GLU A 455 -0.11 -6.31 -25.70
N SER A 456 -0.23 -7.30 -26.59
CA SER A 456 -1.50 -7.95 -26.91
C SER A 456 -1.74 -9.06 -25.89
N TYR A 457 -2.47 -8.79 -24.82
CA TYR A 457 -3.03 -9.85 -23.99
C TYR A 457 -4.55 -9.85 -24.15
N ASP A 458 -5.09 -11.04 -24.42
CA ASP A 458 -6.53 -11.30 -24.46
C ASP A 458 -7.08 -11.24 -23.01
N GLY A 459 -7.49 -10.09 -22.61
CA GLY A 459 -8.01 -9.87 -21.28
C GLY A 459 -8.26 -8.39 -21.03
N ALA A 460 -9.13 -7.79 -21.84
CA ALA A 460 -9.83 -6.62 -21.39
C ALA A 460 -10.62 -7.01 -20.16
N ILE A 461 -10.17 -6.66 -18.96
CA ILE A 461 -11.08 -6.47 -17.85
C ILE A 461 -11.97 -5.33 -18.33
N SER A 462 -13.16 -5.68 -18.85
CA SER A 462 -14.16 -4.68 -19.15
C SER A 462 -14.63 -4.16 -17.81
N TYR A 463 -14.20 -2.98 -17.45
CA TYR A 463 -14.88 -2.18 -16.44
C TYR A 463 -16.26 -1.84 -17.02
N SER A 464 -17.27 -2.66 -16.66
CA SER A 464 -18.69 -2.43 -16.98
C SER A 464 -19.36 -1.78 -15.79
#